data_6e73b54a17ad8bde47a10136215da328
#
_entry.id   6e73b54a17ad8bde47a10136215da328
#
_cell.length_a   1.000
_cell.length_b   1.000
_cell.length_c   1.000
_cell.angle_alpha   90.00
_cell.angle_beta   90.00
_cell.angle_gamma   90.00
#
_symmetry.space_group_name_H-M   'P 1'
#
loop_
_entity.id
_entity.type
_entity.pdbx_description
1 polymer ?
#
loop_
_entity_poly.entity_id
_entity_poly.type
_entity_poly.pdbx_seq_one_letter_code
_entity_poly.pdbx_strand_id
1 'polypeptide(L)'
;MIPNFMKKKLILTFYINIIFLIILSLNTQKLKADEIFENGRNIFLDKGTCASCHALSDAGSQANIGPNLDEIRPDLNRIIMAVKNGIGVMPAFGEDEILTKEEIDIVSSYVANSVTK
;
A
#
# COMPACT_ATOMS: atom_id res chain seq x y z
N MET A 1 -18.46 43.05 28.79
CA MET A 1 -19.47 42.19 28.16
C MET A 1 -19.21 42.12 26.68
N ILE A 2 -18.96 40.93 26.09
CA ILE A 2 -18.66 40.79 24.68
C ILE A 2 -20.00 40.81 23.90
N PRO A 3 -20.21 41.67 22.88
CA PRO A 3 -21.44 41.72 22.12
C PRO A 3 -21.69 40.40 21.35
N ASN A 4 -22.96 40.00 21.21
CA ASN A 4 -23.36 38.74 20.61
C ASN A 4 -22.80 38.54 19.18
N PHE A 5 -22.60 39.64 18.43
CA PHE A 5 -21.99 39.62 17.12
C PHE A 5 -20.52 39.13 17.15
N MET A 6 -19.73 39.61 18.10
CA MET A 6 -18.34 39.17 18.27
C MET A 6 -18.22 37.73 18.72
N LYS A 7 -19.13 37.26 19.62
CA LYS A 7 -19.18 35.84 20.03
C LYS A 7 -19.46 34.93 18.82
N LYS A 8 -20.41 35.27 17.96
CA LYS A 8 -20.71 34.49 16.73
C LYS A 8 -19.51 34.43 15.78
N LYS A 9 -18.80 35.54 15.56
CA LYS A 9 -17.58 35.57 14.73
C LYS A 9 -16.49 34.68 15.33
N LEU A 10 -16.23 34.74 16.61
CA LEU A 10 -15.22 33.96 17.28
C LEU A 10 -15.50 32.45 17.17
N ILE A 11 -16.76 32.04 17.38
CA ILE A 11 -17.21 30.66 17.23
C ILE A 11 -17.03 30.19 15.78
N LEU A 12 -17.44 30.99 14.82
CA LEU A 12 -17.30 30.65 13.38
C LEU A 12 -15.82 30.47 12.99
N THR A 13 -14.94 31.37 13.44
CA THR A 13 -13.49 31.25 13.19
C THR A 13 -12.92 29.97 13.81
N PHE A 14 -13.36 29.60 15.01
CA PHE A 14 -12.94 28.37 15.68
C PHE A 14 -13.35 27.12 14.87
N TYR A 15 -14.59 27.07 14.38
CA TYR A 15 -15.05 25.96 13.53
C TYR A 15 -14.29 25.87 12.22
N ILE A 16 -14.00 26.99 11.57
CA ILE A 16 -13.22 27.03 10.33
C ILE A 16 -11.82 26.46 10.56
N ASN A 17 -11.15 26.83 11.66
CA ASN A 17 -9.83 26.30 11.99
C ASN A 17 -9.85 24.79 12.25
N ILE A 18 -10.87 24.28 12.96
CA ILE A 18 -11.03 22.83 13.19
C ILE A 18 -11.21 22.09 11.86
N ILE A 19 -12.09 22.57 10.99
CA ILE A 19 -12.33 21.98 9.68
C ILE A 19 -11.04 21.97 8.84
N PHE A 20 -10.29 23.06 8.86
CA PHE A 20 -9.01 23.16 8.17
C PHE A 20 -7.98 22.13 8.67
N LEU A 21 -7.87 21.95 9.99
CA LEU A 21 -6.98 20.95 10.60
C LEU A 21 -7.39 19.52 10.24
N ILE A 22 -8.69 19.23 10.17
CA ILE A 22 -9.19 17.92 9.77
C ILE A 22 -8.83 17.64 8.29
N ILE A 23 -9.05 18.61 7.42
CA ILE A 23 -8.72 18.46 5.99
C ILE A 23 -7.21 18.24 5.81
N LEU A 24 -6.37 18.97 6.55
CA LEU A 24 -4.92 18.82 6.49
C LEU A 24 -4.48 17.41 6.92
N SER A 25 -5.06 16.87 7.99
CA SER A 25 -4.74 15.52 8.48
C SER A 25 -5.14 14.42 7.49
N LEU A 26 -6.28 14.55 6.82
CA LEU A 26 -6.73 13.59 5.80
C LEU A 26 -5.80 13.56 4.58
N ASN A 27 -5.31 14.73 4.15
CA ASN A 27 -4.38 14.82 3.02
C ASN A 27 -3.02 14.16 3.33
N THR A 28 -2.50 14.29 4.55
CA THR A 28 -1.23 13.65 4.93
C THR A 28 -1.34 12.13 4.99
N GLN A 29 -2.47 11.58 5.40
CA GLN A 29 -2.71 10.13 5.41
C GLN A 29 -2.76 9.56 3.98
N LYS A 30 -3.40 10.27 3.05
CA LYS A 30 -3.46 9.84 1.65
C LYS A 30 -2.08 9.81 1.01
N LEU A 31 -1.27 10.85 1.18
CA LEU A 31 0.10 10.90 0.66
C LEU A 31 0.95 9.73 1.16
N LYS A 32 0.84 9.39 2.44
CA LYS A 32 1.58 8.25 3.02
C LYS A 32 1.11 6.90 2.44
N ALA A 33 -0.18 6.74 2.19
CA ALA A 33 -0.71 5.51 1.59
C ALA A 33 -0.23 5.34 0.14
N ASP A 34 -0.20 6.42 -0.63
CA ASP A 34 0.29 6.44 -2.00
C ASP A 34 1.80 6.11 -2.04
N GLU A 35 2.60 6.65 -1.12
CA GLU A 35 4.04 6.35 -0.99
C GLU A 35 4.29 4.87 -0.66
N ILE A 36 3.53 4.29 0.27
CA ILE A 36 3.63 2.87 0.62
C ILE A 36 3.28 1.99 -0.58
N PHE A 37 2.24 2.34 -1.33
CA PHE A 37 1.83 1.62 -2.53
C PHE A 37 2.92 1.63 -3.61
N GLU A 38 3.50 2.80 -3.91
CA GLU A 38 4.62 2.91 -4.86
C GLU A 38 5.87 2.18 -4.40
N ASN A 39 6.17 2.21 -3.10
CA ASN A 39 7.28 1.42 -2.55
C ASN A 39 7.05 -0.10 -2.75
N GLY A 40 5.83 -0.57 -2.51
CA GLY A 40 5.47 -1.97 -2.79
C GLY A 40 5.65 -2.34 -4.25
N ARG A 41 5.24 -1.46 -5.16
CA ARG A 41 5.45 -1.62 -6.60
C ARG A 41 6.94 -1.71 -6.97
N ASN A 42 7.77 -0.86 -6.38
CA ASN A 42 9.21 -0.88 -6.60
C ASN A 42 9.86 -2.19 -6.07
N ILE A 43 9.45 -2.66 -4.89
CA ILE A 43 9.92 -3.97 -4.38
C ILE A 43 9.52 -5.10 -5.33
N PHE A 44 8.29 -5.09 -5.86
CA PHE A 44 7.81 -6.08 -6.82
C PHE A 44 8.63 -6.11 -8.11
N LEU A 45 9.00 -4.95 -8.62
CA LEU A 45 9.74 -4.80 -9.88
C LEU A 45 11.24 -5.08 -9.74
N ASP A 46 11.86 -4.57 -8.67
CA ASP A 46 13.32 -4.54 -8.51
C ASP A 46 13.81 -5.55 -7.49
N LYS A 47 13.75 -5.23 -6.20
CA LYS A 47 14.39 -6.00 -5.13
C LYS A 47 13.81 -7.42 -5.00
N GLY A 48 12.50 -7.56 -5.10
CA GLY A 48 11.81 -8.85 -5.02
C GLY A 48 11.83 -9.61 -6.35
N THR A 49 12.12 -8.94 -7.45
CA THR A 49 12.12 -9.54 -8.82
C THR A 49 10.84 -10.33 -9.17
N CYS A 50 9.72 -10.03 -8.50
CA CYS A 50 8.46 -10.76 -8.64
C CYS A 50 7.93 -10.71 -10.08
N ALA A 51 8.13 -9.56 -10.75
CA ALA A 51 7.75 -9.33 -12.14
C ALA A 51 8.45 -10.26 -13.14
N SER A 52 9.57 -10.89 -12.77
CA SER A 52 10.25 -11.86 -13.63
C SER A 52 9.51 -13.19 -13.73
N CYS A 53 8.62 -13.49 -12.78
CA CYS A 53 7.87 -14.74 -12.72
C CYS A 53 6.36 -14.55 -12.83
N HIS A 54 5.81 -13.46 -12.30
CA HIS A 54 4.38 -13.22 -12.19
C HIS A 54 3.88 -12.13 -13.14
N ALA A 55 2.74 -12.38 -13.79
CA ALA A 55 1.96 -11.33 -14.43
C ALA A 55 1.17 -10.55 -13.38
N LEU A 56 1.21 -9.22 -13.48
CA LEU A 56 0.42 -8.27 -12.72
C LEU A 56 0.26 -6.99 -13.54
N SER A 57 -0.96 -6.67 -13.94
CA SER A 57 -1.27 -5.55 -14.85
C SER A 57 -0.85 -4.20 -14.30
N ASP A 58 -1.06 -3.96 -13.01
CA ASP A 58 -0.67 -2.71 -12.33
C ASP A 58 0.86 -2.49 -12.39
N ALA A 59 1.65 -3.54 -12.30
CA ALA A 59 3.10 -3.49 -12.42
C ALA A 59 3.60 -3.47 -13.88
N GLY A 60 2.73 -3.69 -14.85
CA GLY A 60 3.08 -3.84 -16.27
C GLY A 60 3.82 -5.15 -16.57
N SER A 61 3.80 -6.14 -15.68
CA SER A 61 4.47 -7.42 -15.87
C SER A 61 3.56 -8.46 -16.56
N GLN A 62 4.15 -9.26 -17.46
CA GLN A 62 3.45 -10.27 -18.25
C GLN A 62 4.14 -11.64 -18.22
N ALA A 63 4.98 -11.87 -17.21
CA ALA A 63 5.68 -13.14 -17.05
C ALA A 63 4.71 -14.29 -16.74
N ASN A 64 5.09 -15.50 -17.13
CA ASN A 64 4.25 -16.69 -17.04
C ASN A 64 4.94 -17.90 -16.38
N ILE A 65 6.02 -17.67 -15.65
CA ILE A 65 6.71 -18.71 -14.87
C ILE A 65 5.91 -19.07 -13.64
N GLY A 66 5.42 -18.06 -12.92
CA GLY A 66 4.49 -18.20 -11.80
C GLY A 66 3.03 -17.92 -12.21
N PRO A 67 2.07 -18.09 -11.30
CA PRO A 67 0.68 -17.76 -11.55
C PRO A 67 0.47 -16.30 -11.92
N ASN A 68 -0.50 -16.04 -12.81
CA ASN A 68 -1.00 -14.70 -13.08
C ASN A 68 -1.78 -14.19 -11.87
N LEU A 69 -1.27 -13.16 -11.21
CA LEU A 69 -1.82 -12.64 -9.97
C LEU A 69 -3.19 -11.97 -10.17
N ASP A 70 -3.43 -11.34 -11.32
CA ASP A 70 -4.74 -10.77 -11.66
C ASP A 70 -5.83 -11.82 -11.81
N GLU A 71 -5.46 -13.03 -12.22
CA GLU A 71 -6.40 -14.15 -12.38
C GLU A 71 -6.71 -14.84 -11.05
N ILE A 72 -5.66 -15.18 -10.26
CA ILE A 72 -5.84 -15.93 -9.02
C ILE A 72 -6.31 -15.07 -7.84
N ARG A 73 -6.08 -13.76 -7.90
CA ARG A 73 -6.50 -12.76 -6.88
C ARG A 73 -6.29 -13.24 -5.45
N PRO A 74 -5.05 -13.52 -5.05
CA PRO A 74 -4.77 -14.06 -3.74
C PRO A 74 -5.08 -13.02 -2.64
N ASP A 75 -5.56 -13.47 -1.49
CA ASP A 75 -5.72 -12.62 -0.32
C ASP A 75 -4.36 -12.27 0.31
N LEU A 76 -4.36 -11.20 1.12
CA LEU A 76 -3.15 -10.66 1.74
C LEU A 76 -2.36 -11.71 2.53
N ASN A 77 -3.03 -12.53 3.34
CA ASN A 77 -2.36 -13.52 4.18
C ASN A 77 -1.68 -14.59 3.33
N ARG A 78 -2.33 -15.03 2.26
CA ARG A 78 -1.78 -16.00 1.31
C ARG A 78 -0.53 -15.44 0.62
N ILE A 79 -0.55 -14.16 0.24
CA ILE A 79 0.62 -13.50 -0.36
C ILE A 79 1.77 -13.45 0.64
N ILE A 80 1.53 -12.97 1.87
CA ILE A 80 2.55 -12.90 2.92
C ILE A 80 3.20 -14.26 3.16
N MET A 81 2.39 -15.33 3.29
CA MET A 81 2.90 -16.68 3.51
C MET A 81 3.73 -17.19 2.34
N ALA A 82 3.28 -16.95 1.11
CA ALA A 82 4.00 -17.36 -0.10
C ALA A 82 5.34 -16.62 -0.25
N VAL A 83 5.35 -15.31 -0.05
CA VAL A 83 6.58 -14.50 -0.14
C VAL A 83 7.56 -14.84 0.97
N LYS A 84 7.07 -15.02 2.20
CA LYS A 84 7.91 -15.34 3.35
C LYS A 84 8.58 -16.72 3.21
N ASN A 85 7.79 -17.75 2.91
CA ASN A 85 8.20 -19.16 3.03
C ASN A 85 8.55 -19.79 1.67
N GLY A 86 8.23 -19.13 0.55
CA GLY A 86 8.33 -19.68 -0.79
C GLY A 86 7.28 -20.76 -1.08
N ILE A 87 7.09 -21.08 -2.35
CA ILE A 87 6.24 -22.21 -2.81
C ILE A 87 6.88 -22.82 -4.05
N GLY A 88 7.25 -24.08 -4.00
CA GLY A 88 7.87 -24.76 -5.14
C GLY A 88 9.17 -24.09 -5.58
N VAL A 89 9.19 -23.53 -6.80
CA VAL A 89 10.36 -22.81 -7.34
C VAL A 89 10.43 -21.33 -6.92
N MET A 90 9.37 -20.82 -6.30
CA MET A 90 9.37 -19.46 -5.76
C MET A 90 10.28 -19.39 -4.53
N PRO A 91 11.26 -18.47 -4.49
CA PRO A 91 12.17 -18.34 -3.36
C PRO A 91 11.44 -17.99 -2.06
N ALA A 92 12.00 -18.39 -0.94
CA ALA A 92 11.52 -18.03 0.40
C ALA A 92 12.11 -16.66 0.82
N PHE A 93 11.62 -15.58 0.25
CA PHE A 93 12.21 -14.23 0.40
C PHE A 93 12.41 -13.79 1.85
N GLY A 94 11.58 -14.27 2.77
CA GLY A 94 11.71 -13.98 4.20
C GLY A 94 12.69 -14.91 4.89
N GLU A 95 12.60 -16.23 4.65
CA GLU A 95 13.48 -17.22 5.30
C GLU A 95 14.91 -17.14 4.78
N ASP A 96 15.08 -16.79 3.50
CA ASP A 96 16.40 -16.57 2.88
C ASP A 96 16.94 -15.15 3.11
N GLU A 97 16.27 -14.34 3.93
CA GLU A 97 16.65 -12.96 4.27
C GLU A 97 16.85 -12.01 3.06
N ILE A 98 16.16 -12.29 1.93
CA ILE A 98 16.20 -11.46 0.72
C ILE A 98 15.39 -10.18 0.94
N LEU A 99 14.22 -10.30 1.60
CA LEU A 99 13.36 -9.21 2.01
C LEU A 99 13.18 -9.17 3.51
N THR A 100 13.19 -7.98 4.08
CA THR A 100 12.82 -7.78 5.50
C THR A 100 11.32 -8.05 5.71
N LYS A 101 10.91 -8.25 6.97
CA LYS A 101 9.50 -8.39 7.30
C LYS A 101 8.66 -7.21 6.82
N GLU A 102 9.17 -5.99 6.98
CA GLU A 102 8.49 -4.77 6.55
C GLU A 102 8.33 -4.73 5.02
N GLU A 103 9.36 -5.09 4.27
CA GLU A 103 9.29 -5.16 2.80
C GLU A 103 8.30 -6.22 2.32
N ILE A 104 8.22 -7.37 3.01
CA ILE A 104 7.22 -8.41 2.73
C ILE A 104 5.80 -7.87 2.95
N ASP A 105 5.56 -7.18 4.07
CA ASP A 105 4.27 -6.58 4.38
C ASP A 105 3.87 -5.53 3.32
N ILE A 106 4.82 -4.68 2.90
CA ILE A 106 4.63 -3.62 1.90
C ILE A 106 4.32 -4.21 0.51
N VAL A 107 5.14 -5.13 0.01
CA VAL A 107 4.92 -5.72 -1.32
C VAL A 107 3.66 -6.58 -1.37
N SER A 108 3.36 -7.29 -0.28
CA SER A 108 2.12 -8.09 -0.18
C SER A 108 0.87 -7.21 -0.20
N SER A 109 0.90 -6.07 0.51
CA SER A 109 -0.17 -5.08 0.47
C SER A 109 -0.32 -4.47 -0.94
N TYR A 110 0.77 -4.18 -1.62
CA TYR A 110 0.75 -3.70 -3.00
C TYR A 110 0.03 -4.70 -3.91
N VAL A 111 0.45 -5.98 -3.91
CA VAL A 111 -0.17 -7.02 -4.74
C VAL A 111 -1.66 -7.18 -4.42
N ALA A 112 -2.02 -7.32 -3.13
CA ALA A 112 -3.42 -7.49 -2.72
C ALA A 112 -4.32 -6.33 -3.18
N ASN A 113 -3.82 -5.09 -3.14
CA ASN A 113 -4.56 -3.92 -3.59
C ASN A 113 -4.59 -3.76 -5.12
N SER A 114 -3.60 -4.28 -5.84
CA SER A 114 -3.50 -4.22 -7.30
C SER A 114 -4.47 -5.20 -7.99
N VAL A 115 -4.63 -6.40 -7.46
CA VAL A 115 -5.49 -7.46 -8.05
C VAL A 115 -6.99 -7.25 -7.82
N THR A 116 -7.39 -6.31 -6.99
CA THR A 116 -8.80 -5.99 -6.69
C THR A 116 -9.39 -4.86 -7.52
N LYS A 117 -8.59 -4.23 -8.38
CA LYS A 117 -9.01 -3.12 -9.24
C LYS A 117 -9.69 -3.58 -10.52
#